data_467ab68d2ddc9fa661e9cd7ccb37c5f3
#
_entry.id   467ab68d2ddc9fa661e9cd7ccb37c5f3
#
_cell.length_a   1.000
_cell.length_b   1.000
_cell.length_c   1.000
_cell.angle_alpha   90.00
_cell.angle_beta   90.00
_cell.angle_gamma   90.00
#
_symmetry.space_group_name_H-M   'P 1'
#
loop_
_entity.id
_entity.type
_entity.pdbx_description
1 polymer ?
#
loop_
_entity_poly.entity_id
_entity_poly.type
_entity_poly.pdbx_seq_one_letter_code
_entity_poly.pdbx_strand_id
1 'polypeptide(L)'
;MLNIALPSSGPLYQSTIDFLNDAGISIKRSSSRAYTGVTTFDENIKIIFQRQSDICLSLDNKVADLGVMGLDRYKEYINNSSSKVVIEKMGYGNCDLVIAVPQSWHNVNNMSELRTAKQTNSSTLKVATKYPVQTNAFFSTNGLENYEIISTNGAVEVAPQTGLADIIVDISSTGTTIRENDLKILDDGYLLFSQATMISNPELLSKSEDKLKSAKRLLYFILGHMNSKLYNTIIFNIESENENQLFEMLNQYSSIRGIIGPTIAKVYSSDERNWFSVTIVVSNEKLGEAIEILDKLKAEGITIVQNKLVFDGTADIEKLLIG
;
A
#
# COMPACT_ATOMS: atom_id res chain seq x y z
N MET A 1 14.89 -19.81 10.57
CA MET A 1 13.59 -19.21 10.84
C MET A 1 13.61 -17.77 10.34
N LEU A 2 12.60 -17.35 9.56
CA LEU A 2 12.40 -16.00 9.03
C LEU A 2 11.67 -15.14 10.07
N ASN A 3 12.24 -14.01 10.46
CA ASN A 3 11.62 -13.08 11.41
C ASN A 3 10.98 -11.90 10.65
N ILE A 4 9.68 -11.64 10.90
CA ILE A 4 8.95 -10.56 10.27
C ILE A 4 8.47 -9.59 11.34
N ALA A 5 8.89 -8.32 11.24
CA ALA A 5 8.45 -7.25 12.12
C ALA A 5 7.17 -6.61 11.58
N LEU A 6 6.11 -6.59 12.40
CA LEU A 6 4.82 -5.98 12.07
C LEU A 6 4.45 -4.90 13.10
N PRO A 7 3.62 -3.91 12.72
CA PRO A 7 3.09 -2.93 13.67
C PRO A 7 2.38 -3.61 14.84
N SER A 8 2.64 -3.14 16.08
CA SER A 8 2.02 -3.71 17.30
C SER A 8 0.70 -3.04 17.68
N SER A 9 0.46 -1.83 17.16
CA SER A 9 -0.68 -0.97 17.49
C SER A 9 -0.87 0.12 16.43
N GLY A 10 -1.91 0.95 16.62
CA GLY A 10 -2.23 2.05 15.72
C GLY A 10 -2.97 1.62 14.44
N PRO A 11 -3.25 2.57 13.54
CA PRO A 11 -4.07 2.31 12.36
C PRO A 11 -3.54 1.21 11.44
N LEU A 12 -2.21 1.08 11.32
CA LEU A 12 -1.60 0.06 10.46
C LEU A 12 -1.66 -1.36 11.04
N TYR A 13 -1.84 -1.53 12.36
CA TYR A 13 -1.86 -2.87 12.96
C TYR A 13 -2.99 -3.74 12.40
N GLN A 14 -4.23 -3.31 12.55
CA GLN A 14 -5.38 -4.10 12.12
C GLN A 14 -5.38 -4.27 10.59
N SER A 15 -5.14 -3.21 9.85
CA SER A 15 -5.09 -3.26 8.38
C SER A 15 -4.01 -4.21 7.86
N THR A 16 -2.86 -4.31 8.56
CA THR A 16 -1.80 -5.27 8.19
C THR A 16 -2.24 -6.71 8.47
N ILE A 17 -2.89 -6.96 9.61
CA ILE A 17 -3.41 -8.30 9.94
C ILE A 17 -4.49 -8.72 8.93
N ASP A 18 -5.43 -7.84 8.63
CA ASP A 18 -6.51 -8.11 7.68
C ASP A 18 -5.95 -8.38 6.27
N PHE A 19 -5.02 -7.55 5.80
CA PHE A 19 -4.34 -7.72 4.52
C PHE A 19 -3.61 -9.09 4.42
N LEU A 20 -2.87 -9.48 5.46
CA LEU A 20 -2.17 -10.76 5.48
C LEU A 20 -3.15 -11.96 5.54
N ASN A 21 -4.23 -11.85 6.31
CA ASN A 21 -5.29 -12.86 6.33
C ASN A 21 -5.96 -13.03 4.96
N ASP A 22 -6.24 -11.93 4.28
CA ASP A 22 -6.82 -11.93 2.93
C ASP A 22 -5.86 -12.57 1.91
N ALA A 23 -4.55 -12.34 2.09
CA ALA A 23 -3.50 -13.01 1.32
C ALA A 23 -3.33 -14.50 1.68
N GLY A 24 -4.11 -15.05 2.64
CA GLY A 24 -4.01 -16.44 3.08
C GLY A 24 -2.92 -16.68 4.14
N ILE A 25 -2.35 -15.61 4.72
CA ILE A 25 -1.28 -15.66 5.71
C ILE A 25 -1.89 -15.35 7.09
N SER A 26 -2.51 -16.35 7.70
CA SER A 26 -3.15 -16.19 9.02
C SER A 26 -2.11 -16.10 10.13
N ILE A 27 -2.24 -15.08 10.99
CA ILE A 27 -1.35 -14.82 12.11
C ILE A 27 -2.10 -15.12 13.41
N LYS A 28 -1.47 -15.93 14.28
CA LYS A 28 -1.95 -16.22 15.63
C LYS A 28 -1.08 -15.53 16.65
N ARG A 29 -1.70 -14.71 17.49
CA ARG A 29 -1.09 -14.00 18.62
C ARG A 29 -1.74 -14.48 19.90
N SER A 30 -0.96 -14.90 20.90
CA SER A 30 -1.49 -15.48 22.15
C SER A 30 -2.33 -14.51 22.97
N SER A 31 -2.05 -13.22 22.88
CA SER A 31 -2.84 -12.12 23.44
C SER A 31 -2.54 -10.83 22.69
N SER A 32 -3.40 -9.82 22.82
CA SER A 32 -3.18 -8.48 22.24
C SER A 32 -1.89 -7.80 22.73
N ARG A 33 -1.35 -8.24 23.87
CA ARG A 33 -0.11 -7.71 24.47
C ARG A 33 1.12 -8.56 24.15
N ALA A 34 0.98 -9.74 23.53
CA ALA A 34 2.13 -10.57 23.17
C ALA A 34 2.96 -9.89 22.10
N TYR A 35 4.28 -9.82 22.27
CA TYR A 35 5.20 -9.23 21.29
C TYR A 35 5.61 -10.19 20.18
N THR A 36 5.15 -11.43 20.24
CA THR A 36 5.42 -12.45 19.21
C THR A 36 4.13 -13.14 18.78
N GLY A 37 4.15 -13.60 17.54
CA GLY A 37 3.10 -14.42 16.94
C GLY A 37 3.69 -15.49 16.04
N VAL A 38 2.84 -16.41 15.62
CA VAL A 38 3.17 -17.49 14.67
C VAL A 38 2.16 -17.45 13.54
N THR A 39 2.53 -17.98 12.39
CA THR A 39 1.59 -18.18 11.29
C THR A 39 1.44 -19.66 10.99
N THR A 40 0.23 -20.06 10.57
CA THR A 40 -0.03 -21.42 10.07
C THR A 40 0.37 -21.56 8.58
N PHE A 41 0.74 -20.48 7.93
CA PHE A 41 1.16 -20.43 6.55
C PHE A 41 2.52 -21.14 6.32
N ASP A 42 3.47 -20.87 7.23
CA ASP A 42 4.81 -21.49 7.21
C ASP A 42 5.36 -21.47 8.65
N GLU A 43 5.64 -22.66 9.21
CA GLU A 43 6.18 -22.83 10.57
C GLU A 43 7.58 -22.22 10.76
N ASN A 44 8.30 -22.00 9.66
CA ASN A 44 9.60 -21.32 9.66
C ASN A 44 9.51 -19.81 9.74
N ILE A 45 8.31 -19.22 9.86
CA ILE A 45 8.07 -17.79 9.99
C ILE A 45 7.68 -17.46 11.43
N LYS A 46 8.40 -16.51 12.03
CA LYS A 46 8.08 -15.89 13.31
C LYS A 46 7.68 -14.43 13.11
N ILE A 47 6.59 -14.04 13.74
CA ILE A 47 6.12 -12.66 13.74
C ILE A 47 6.60 -11.95 15.01
N ILE A 48 7.08 -10.71 14.86
CA ILE A 48 7.51 -9.82 15.95
C ILE A 48 6.68 -8.55 15.86
N PHE A 49 5.89 -8.24 16.90
CA PHE A 49 5.07 -7.05 16.96
C PHE A 49 5.85 -5.90 17.61
N GLN A 50 6.01 -4.78 16.90
CA GLN A 50 6.82 -3.64 17.33
C GLN A 50 6.15 -2.31 17.01
N ARG A 51 6.61 -1.22 17.62
CA ARG A 51 6.26 0.13 17.17
C ARG A 51 6.88 0.37 15.81
N GLN A 52 6.24 1.14 14.95
CA GLN A 52 6.76 1.45 13.62
C GLN A 52 8.19 2.04 13.65
N SER A 53 8.48 2.90 14.65
CA SER A 53 9.83 3.45 14.86
C SER A 53 10.91 2.39 15.08
N ASP A 54 10.54 1.23 15.60
CA ASP A 54 11.49 0.20 16.01
C ASP A 54 11.71 -0.85 14.89
N ILE A 55 10.83 -0.87 13.88
CA ILE A 55 10.88 -1.86 12.79
C ILE A 55 12.15 -1.68 11.94
N CYS A 56 12.49 -0.44 11.51
CA CYS A 56 13.76 -0.18 10.80
C CYS A 56 14.97 -0.60 11.63
N LEU A 57 15.00 -0.21 12.90
CA LEU A 57 16.09 -0.55 13.81
C LEU A 57 16.24 -2.08 13.97
N SER A 58 15.13 -2.82 13.96
CA SER A 58 15.16 -4.28 14.04
C SER A 58 15.76 -4.93 12.80
N LEU A 59 15.52 -4.39 11.61
CA LEU A 59 16.16 -4.86 10.39
C LEU A 59 17.67 -4.54 10.41
N ASP A 60 18.04 -3.31 10.79
CA ASP A 60 19.45 -2.87 10.85
C ASP A 60 20.25 -3.64 11.89
N ASN A 61 19.64 -3.92 13.05
CA ASN A 61 20.26 -4.74 14.10
C ASN A 61 20.13 -6.25 13.86
N LYS A 62 19.67 -6.67 12.67
CA LYS A 62 19.57 -8.07 12.25
C LYS A 62 18.64 -8.93 13.14
N VAL A 63 17.67 -8.31 13.80
CA VAL A 63 16.63 -8.97 14.61
C VAL A 63 15.48 -9.43 13.72
N ALA A 64 15.13 -8.64 12.71
CA ALA A 64 14.11 -8.97 11.71
C ALA A 64 14.72 -9.05 10.30
N ASP A 65 14.16 -9.91 9.46
CA ASP A 65 14.56 -10.12 8.07
C ASP A 65 13.67 -9.31 7.12
N LEU A 66 12.39 -9.20 7.47
CA LEU A 66 11.37 -8.42 6.77
C LEU A 66 10.61 -7.53 7.75
N GLY A 67 10.03 -6.44 7.25
CA GLY A 67 9.18 -5.57 8.05
C GLY A 67 8.06 -4.94 7.24
N VAL A 68 6.93 -4.60 7.91
CA VAL A 68 5.85 -3.80 7.35
C VAL A 68 5.67 -2.55 8.19
N MET A 69 5.68 -1.38 7.57
CA MET A 69 5.53 -0.09 8.24
C MET A 69 4.97 0.98 7.29
N GLY A 70 4.71 2.19 7.76
CA GLY A 70 4.37 3.31 6.89
C GLY A 70 5.59 3.80 6.10
N LEU A 71 5.39 4.15 4.82
CA LEU A 71 6.43 4.72 3.97
C LEU A 71 6.98 6.04 4.55
N ASP A 72 6.11 6.83 5.19
CA ASP A 72 6.47 8.05 5.92
C ASP A 72 7.52 7.78 7.01
N ARG A 73 7.32 6.73 7.80
CA ARG A 73 8.25 6.32 8.85
C ARG A 73 9.53 5.74 8.27
N TYR A 74 9.43 4.93 7.24
CA TYR A 74 10.59 4.40 6.55
C TYR A 74 11.50 5.53 6.04
N LYS A 75 10.94 6.51 5.33
CA LYS A 75 11.68 7.66 4.79
C LYS A 75 12.27 8.57 5.86
N GLU A 76 11.65 8.62 7.04
CA GLU A 76 12.18 9.37 8.17
C GLU A 76 13.44 8.71 8.78
N TYR A 77 13.49 7.36 8.82
CA TYR A 77 14.53 6.60 9.50
C TYR A 77 15.62 6.01 8.59
N ILE A 78 15.44 6.04 7.25
CA ILE A 78 16.33 5.33 6.31
C ILE A 78 17.76 5.88 6.26
N ASN A 79 18.04 7.06 6.78
CA ASN A 79 19.38 7.65 6.77
C ASN A 79 20.38 6.76 7.51
N ASN A 80 21.13 5.94 6.75
CA ASN A 80 22.09 4.90 7.16
C ASN A 80 21.52 3.49 7.37
N SER A 81 20.29 3.19 6.91
CA SER A 81 19.74 1.83 6.97
C SER A 81 20.27 0.96 5.84
N SER A 82 20.57 -0.31 6.14
CA SER A 82 20.83 -1.36 5.16
C SER A 82 19.54 -2.00 4.60
N SER A 83 18.39 -1.59 5.12
CA SER A 83 17.10 -2.09 4.67
C SER A 83 16.73 -1.56 3.29
N LYS A 84 15.93 -2.34 2.54
CA LYS A 84 15.47 -2.04 1.19
C LYS A 84 13.96 -2.15 1.12
N VAL A 85 13.33 -1.26 0.32
CA VAL A 85 11.91 -1.37 -0.01
C VAL A 85 11.70 -2.54 -0.98
N VAL A 86 10.85 -3.49 -0.58
CA VAL A 86 10.41 -4.64 -1.38
C VAL A 86 9.11 -4.34 -2.11
N ILE A 87 8.13 -3.79 -1.37
CA ILE A 87 6.86 -3.29 -1.90
C ILE A 87 6.64 -1.89 -1.36
N GLU A 88 6.67 -0.88 -2.22
CA GLU A 88 6.49 0.52 -1.79
C GLU A 88 5.02 0.80 -1.43
N LYS A 89 4.09 0.22 -2.18
CA LYS A 89 2.65 0.49 -2.08
C LYS A 89 1.87 -0.80 -1.90
N MET A 90 1.54 -1.15 -0.65
CA MET A 90 0.75 -2.35 -0.33
C MET A 90 -0.77 -2.15 -0.50
N GLY A 91 -1.23 -0.92 -0.77
CA GLY A 91 -2.64 -0.62 -1.07
C GLY A 91 -3.52 -0.41 0.17
N TYR A 92 -2.94 -0.16 1.35
CA TYR A 92 -3.68 0.18 2.57
C TYR A 92 -2.87 1.13 3.46
N GLY A 93 -3.53 1.71 4.47
CA GLY A 93 -2.90 2.62 5.43
C GLY A 93 -2.51 3.97 4.82
N ASN A 94 -3.30 4.45 3.84
CA ASN A 94 -3.03 5.71 3.14
C ASN A 94 -3.08 6.90 4.10
N CYS A 95 -2.06 7.74 4.04
CA CYS A 95 -2.00 9.03 4.71
C CYS A 95 -1.01 9.94 3.97
N ASP A 96 -1.16 11.25 4.20
CA ASP A 96 -0.30 12.26 3.61
C ASP A 96 0.49 12.94 4.71
N LEU A 97 1.78 13.16 4.51
CA LEU A 97 2.58 14.03 5.36
C LEU A 97 2.38 15.46 4.85
N VAL A 98 1.79 16.32 5.69
CA VAL A 98 1.34 17.63 5.28
C VAL A 98 1.82 18.75 6.20
N ILE A 99 1.92 19.96 5.66
CA ILE A 99 2.10 21.19 6.43
C ILE A 99 0.72 21.75 6.75
N ALA A 100 0.44 21.97 8.02
CA ALA A 100 -0.77 22.64 8.44
C ALA A 100 -0.46 23.89 9.27
N VAL A 101 -1.18 24.97 8.96
CA VAL A 101 -1.06 26.29 9.59
C VAL A 101 -2.35 26.63 10.32
N PRO A 102 -2.34 27.55 11.30
CA PRO A 102 -3.57 28.04 11.94
C PRO A 102 -4.60 28.53 10.94
N GLN A 103 -5.87 28.18 11.10
CA GLN A 103 -6.97 28.65 10.27
C GLN A 103 -7.07 30.18 10.24
N SER A 104 -6.65 30.85 11.34
CA SER A 104 -6.60 32.31 11.45
C SER A 104 -5.57 32.99 10.54
N TRP A 105 -4.65 32.22 9.96
CA TRP A 105 -3.69 32.76 8.98
C TRP A 105 -4.33 32.85 7.58
N HIS A 106 -5.31 33.76 7.44
CA HIS A 106 -6.15 33.85 6.23
C HIS A 106 -5.37 34.08 4.93
N ASN A 107 -4.21 34.76 5.01
CA ASN A 107 -3.36 35.11 3.86
C ASN A 107 -2.20 34.13 3.64
N VAL A 108 -2.23 32.95 4.26
CA VAL A 108 -1.19 31.93 4.10
C VAL A 108 -1.87 30.62 3.66
N ASN A 109 -1.89 30.38 2.34
CA ASN A 109 -2.53 29.20 1.73
C ASN A 109 -1.52 28.28 1.02
N ASN A 110 -0.31 28.77 0.75
CA ASN A 110 0.74 28.02 0.08
C ASN A 110 2.13 28.35 0.64
N MET A 111 3.16 27.60 0.21
CA MET A 111 4.53 27.78 0.67
C MET A 111 5.13 29.13 0.33
N SER A 112 4.76 29.72 -0.80
CA SER A 112 5.22 31.07 -1.19
C SER A 112 4.72 32.14 -0.24
N GLU A 113 3.43 32.08 0.14
CA GLU A 113 2.81 32.99 1.10
C GLU A 113 3.37 32.78 2.51
N LEU A 114 3.60 31.52 2.93
CA LEU A 114 4.24 31.21 4.20
C LEU A 114 5.64 31.82 4.30
N ARG A 115 6.46 31.66 3.26
CA ARG A 115 7.79 32.24 3.18
C ARG A 115 7.76 33.77 3.26
N THR A 116 6.88 34.42 2.51
CA THR A 116 6.72 35.87 2.49
C THR A 116 6.30 36.40 3.86
N ALA A 117 5.32 35.78 4.51
CA ALA A 117 4.85 36.17 5.83
C ALA A 117 5.96 36.13 6.89
N LYS A 118 6.89 35.16 6.82
CA LYS A 118 8.00 35.04 7.75
C LYS A 118 9.17 35.97 7.43
N GLN A 119 9.45 36.23 6.17
CA GLN A 119 10.43 37.24 5.78
C GLN A 119 10.05 38.62 6.28
N THR A 120 8.77 38.97 6.23
CA THR A 120 8.27 40.27 6.69
C THR A 120 8.38 40.45 8.22
N ASN A 121 8.15 39.37 8.98
CA ASN A 121 8.13 39.41 10.45
C ASN A 121 9.50 39.15 11.10
N SER A 122 10.55 38.79 10.37
CA SER A 122 11.90 38.47 10.83
C SER A 122 11.98 37.49 12.03
N SER A 123 10.86 36.78 12.34
CA SER A 123 10.80 35.80 13.43
C SER A 123 11.08 34.40 12.90
N THR A 124 11.83 33.60 13.68
CA THR A 124 12.04 32.19 13.38
C THR A 124 10.73 31.44 13.41
N LEU A 125 10.42 30.68 12.35
CA LEU A 125 9.22 29.84 12.25
C LEU A 125 9.40 28.58 13.10
N LYS A 126 8.60 28.41 14.14
CA LYS A 126 8.59 27.18 14.96
C LYS A 126 7.69 26.13 14.34
N VAL A 127 8.23 24.95 14.10
CA VAL A 127 7.55 23.84 13.39
C VAL A 127 7.51 22.60 14.27
N ALA A 128 6.35 22.25 14.77
CA ALA A 128 6.19 21.00 15.52
C ALA A 128 6.05 19.80 14.58
N THR A 129 6.84 18.76 14.78
CA THR A 129 6.78 17.55 13.94
C THR A 129 7.41 16.34 14.59
N LYS A 130 6.98 15.15 14.12
CA LYS A 130 7.63 13.84 14.33
C LYS A 130 8.46 13.39 13.11
N TYR A 131 8.61 14.26 12.10
CA TYR A 131 9.26 13.99 10.81
C TYR A 131 10.31 15.05 10.46
N PRO A 132 11.33 15.27 11.35
CA PRO A 132 12.32 16.31 11.13
C PRO A 132 13.13 16.15 9.84
N VAL A 133 13.48 14.92 9.45
CA VAL A 133 14.30 14.68 8.25
C VAL A 133 13.54 15.10 6.99
N GLN A 134 12.30 14.64 6.85
CA GLN A 134 11.48 14.98 5.70
C GLN A 134 11.09 16.45 5.67
N THR A 135 10.79 17.03 6.83
CA THR A 135 10.50 18.48 6.96
C THR A 135 11.67 19.30 6.49
N ASN A 136 12.90 19.02 6.96
CA ASN A 136 14.11 19.73 6.54
C ASN A 136 14.34 19.61 5.03
N ALA A 137 14.21 18.42 4.47
CA ALA A 137 14.38 18.20 3.03
C ALA A 137 13.37 19.02 2.21
N PHE A 138 12.09 19.03 2.61
CA PHE A 138 11.04 19.76 1.92
C PHE A 138 11.24 21.28 2.02
N PHE A 139 11.57 21.81 3.20
CA PHE A 139 11.77 23.24 3.39
C PHE A 139 13.01 23.74 2.64
N SER A 140 14.09 22.96 2.63
CA SER A 140 15.28 23.28 1.83
C SER A 140 14.96 23.38 0.35
N THR A 141 14.19 22.41 -0.19
CA THR A 141 13.77 22.43 -1.61
C THR A 141 12.86 23.60 -1.95
N ASN A 142 12.04 24.06 -0.99
CA ASN A 142 11.13 25.20 -1.17
C ASN A 142 11.72 26.55 -0.74
N GLY A 143 13.02 26.61 -0.39
CA GLY A 143 13.71 27.85 -0.05
C GLY A 143 13.22 28.54 1.24
N LEU A 144 12.75 27.75 2.21
CA LEU A 144 12.40 28.22 3.54
C LEU A 144 13.60 28.01 4.46
N GLU A 145 14.24 29.09 4.94
CA GLU A 145 15.52 29.02 5.65
C GLU A 145 15.42 29.32 7.16
N ASN A 146 14.55 30.25 7.56
CA ASN A 146 14.48 30.71 8.95
C ASN A 146 13.41 29.95 9.73
N TYR A 147 13.70 28.71 10.16
CA TYR A 147 12.80 27.88 10.97
C TYR A 147 13.56 27.09 12.04
N GLU A 148 12.82 26.68 13.08
CA GLU A 148 13.25 25.82 14.17
C GLU A 148 12.31 24.62 14.27
N ILE A 149 12.86 23.41 14.23
CA ILE A 149 12.07 22.18 14.42
C ILE A 149 11.92 21.87 15.90
N ILE A 150 10.67 21.79 16.34
CA ILE A 150 10.29 21.36 17.68
C ILE A 150 9.87 19.88 17.59
N SER A 151 10.77 18.98 17.92
CA SER A 151 10.46 17.54 17.99
C SER A 151 9.49 17.25 19.13
N THR A 152 8.36 16.64 18.83
CA THR A 152 7.39 16.26 19.85
C THR A 152 7.08 14.76 19.78
N ASN A 153 6.85 14.14 20.95
CA ASN A 153 6.39 12.75 21.06
C ASN A 153 4.89 12.66 21.34
N GLY A 154 4.24 13.80 21.55
CA GLY A 154 2.81 13.93 21.89
C GLY A 154 1.94 14.25 20.68
N ALA A 155 0.78 14.82 20.95
CA ALA A 155 -0.14 15.36 19.98
C ALA A 155 0.46 16.61 19.31
N VAL A 156 0.84 16.50 18.05
CA VAL A 156 1.50 17.59 17.27
C VAL A 156 0.49 18.69 16.97
N GLU A 157 -0.76 18.30 16.69
CA GLU A 157 -1.86 19.16 16.28
C GLU A 157 -2.25 20.25 17.27
N VAL A 158 -1.97 20.06 18.56
CA VAL A 158 -2.25 21.08 19.59
C VAL A 158 -1.11 22.09 19.78
N ALA A 159 0.05 21.89 19.16
CA ALA A 159 1.22 22.72 19.35
C ALA A 159 0.99 24.22 19.01
N PRO A 160 0.26 24.58 17.94
CA PRO A 160 -0.02 25.97 17.64
C PRO A 160 -0.96 26.64 18.67
N GLN A 161 -1.98 25.92 19.15
CA GLN A 161 -2.92 26.44 20.16
C GLN A 161 -2.24 26.70 21.51
N THR A 162 -1.24 25.88 21.85
CA THR A 162 -0.49 26.04 23.12
C THR A 162 0.68 27.03 23.03
N GLY A 163 0.94 27.57 21.83
CA GLY A 163 2.07 28.46 21.59
C GLY A 163 3.44 27.75 21.56
N LEU A 164 3.45 26.42 21.53
CA LEU A 164 4.69 25.62 21.43
C LEU A 164 5.32 25.77 20.05
N ALA A 165 4.53 25.85 19.01
CA ALA A 165 4.98 26.05 17.63
C ALA A 165 4.01 26.97 16.85
N ASP A 166 4.46 27.50 15.73
CA ASP A 166 3.64 28.33 14.86
C ASP A 166 2.79 27.48 13.89
N ILE A 167 3.39 26.39 13.38
CA ILE A 167 2.80 25.47 12.42
C ILE A 167 3.15 24.03 12.77
N ILE A 168 2.54 23.08 12.05
CA ILE A 168 2.86 21.67 12.20
C ILE A 168 3.20 21.00 10.87
N VAL A 169 3.99 19.92 10.95
CA VAL A 169 4.13 18.92 9.89
C VAL A 169 3.79 17.56 10.49
N ASP A 170 2.68 16.99 10.07
CA ASP A 170 2.22 15.69 10.59
C ASP A 170 1.44 14.91 9.52
N ILE A 171 1.16 13.64 9.82
CA ILE A 171 0.36 12.77 8.93
C ILE A 171 -1.13 13.12 9.05
N SER A 172 -1.81 13.05 7.91
CA SER A 172 -3.24 13.24 7.80
C SER A 172 -3.84 12.22 6.84
N SER A 173 -4.89 11.50 7.25
CA SER A 173 -5.61 10.57 6.36
C SER A 173 -6.84 11.23 5.74
N THR A 174 -7.62 11.98 6.54
CA THR A 174 -8.88 12.61 6.11
C THR A 174 -8.91 14.12 6.35
N GLY A 175 -7.88 14.68 6.94
CA GLY A 175 -7.83 16.08 7.36
C GLY A 175 -8.72 16.41 8.57
N THR A 176 -9.42 15.45 9.16
CA THR A 176 -10.39 15.71 10.24
C THR A 176 -9.71 16.27 11.47
N THR A 177 -8.65 15.61 11.98
CA THR A 177 -7.91 16.07 13.17
C THR A 177 -7.29 17.44 12.96
N ILE A 178 -6.82 17.74 11.73
CA ILE A 178 -6.30 19.06 11.36
C ILE A 178 -7.39 20.11 11.54
N ARG A 179 -8.57 19.88 10.96
CA ARG A 179 -9.70 20.84 11.04
C ARG A 179 -10.26 21.00 12.46
N GLU A 180 -10.34 19.91 13.22
CA GLU A 180 -10.82 19.93 14.63
C GLU A 180 -9.91 20.71 15.56
N ASN A 181 -8.64 20.93 15.19
CA ASN A 181 -7.66 21.73 15.90
C ASN A 181 -7.44 23.13 15.30
N ASP A 182 -8.43 23.67 14.58
CA ASP A 182 -8.39 25.00 13.94
C ASP A 182 -7.17 25.21 13.03
N LEU A 183 -6.76 24.15 12.31
CA LEU A 183 -5.67 24.15 11.36
C LEU A 183 -6.20 23.96 9.93
N LYS A 184 -5.46 24.44 8.94
CA LYS A 184 -5.66 24.18 7.51
C LYS A 184 -4.37 23.69 6.87
N ILE A 185 -4.50 22.77 5.90
CA ILE A 185 -3.38 22.27 5.09
C ILE A 185 -3.07 23.30 4.02
N LEU A 186 -1.80 23.55 3.75
CA LEU A 186 -1.38 24.37 2.61
C LEU A 186 -1.63 23.65 1.30
N ASP A 187 -2.05 24.38 0.26
CA ASP A 187 -2.43 23.82 -1.06
C ASP A 187 -1.28 23.02 -1.72
N ASP A 188 -0.03 23.48 -1.52
CA ASP A 188 1.21 22.85 -1.96
C ASP A 188 2.05 22.26 -0.80
N GLY A 189 1.44 22.11 0.37
CA GLY A 189 2.08 21.63 1.60
C GLY A 189 2.08 20.11 1.77
N TYR A 190 2.09 19.33 0.70
CA TYR A 190 2.15 17.87 0.73
C TYR A 190 3.57 17.38 0.53
N LEU A 191 4.18 16.85 1.59
CA LEU A 191 5.58 16.38 1.57
C LEU A 191 5.70 14.98 1.00
N LEU A 192 4.75 14.11 1.33
CA LEU A 192 4.77 12.70 0.98
C LEU A 192 3.36 12.11 0.99
N PHE A 193 3.03 11.37 -0.05
CA PHE A 193 1.89 10.43 -0.07
C PHE A 193 2.39 9.08 0.46
N SER A 194 1.88 8.64 1.61
CA SER A 194 2.33 7.46 2.32
C SER A 194 1.25 6.39 2.40
N GLN A 195 1.69 5.14 2.45
CA GLN A 195 0.88 3.98 2.78
C GLN A 195 1.76 2.88 3.38
N ALA A 196 1.18 1.74 3.72
CA ALA A 196 1.95 0.58 4.15
C ALA A 196 2.97 0.17 3.08
N THR A 197 4.19 -0.08 3.52
CA THR A 197 5.32 -0.55 2.70
C THR A 197 5.94 -1.79 3.33
N MET A 198 6.45 -2.71 2.49
CA MET A 198 7.24 -3.84 2.95
C MET A 198 8.71 -3.58 2.68
N ILE A 199 9.53 -3.83 3.69
CA ILE A 199 10.99 -3.66 3.64
C ILE A 199 11.70 -4.97 3.97
N SER A 200 12.91 -5.17 3.45
CA SER A 200 13.76 -6.33 3.73
C SER A 200 15.14 -5.91 4.22
N ASN A 201 15.83 -6.85 4.85
CA ASN A 201 17.29 -6.82 4.99
C ASN A 201 17.89 -7.81 3.99
N PRO A 202 18.40 -7.35 2.82
CA PRO A 202 18.92 -8.22 1.76
C PRO A 202 20.11 -9.07 2.22
N GLU A 203 20.97 -8.52 3.09
CA GLU A 203 22.15 -9.24 3.62
C GLU A 203 21.74 -10.48 4.42
N LEU A 204 20.70 -10.39 5.25
CA LEU A 204 20.22 -11.52 6.04
C LEU A 204 19.56 -12.59 5.18
N LEU A 205 18.78 -12.16 4.18
CA LEU A 205 18.09 -13.08 3.27
C LEU A 205 19.07 -13.82 2.36
N SER A 206 20.09 -13.13 1.83
CA SER A 206 21.10 -13.76 0.95
C SER A 206 21.99 -14.78 1.66
N LYS A 207 22.16 -14.67 2.98
CA LYS A 207 22.99 -15.58 3.78
C LYS A 207 22.31 -16.90 4.18
N SER A 208 21.00 -17.05 3.95
CA SER A 208 20.24 -18.22 4.38
C SER A 208 19.20 -18.63 3.34
N GLU A 209 19.45 -19.74 2.68
CA GLU A 209 18.55 -20.32 1.66
C GLU A 209 17.15 -20.59 2.22
N ASP A 210 17.05 -21.12 3.45
CA ASP A 210 15.76 -21.39 4.10
C ASP A 210 14.96 -20.11 4.36
N LYS A 211 15.62 -19.04 4.83
CA LYS A 211 14.96 -17.75 5.02
C LYS A 211 14.50 -17.17 3.69
N LEU A 212 15.35 -17.21 2.67
CA LEU A 212 15.03 -16.72 1.33
C LEU A 212 13.84 -17.48 0.73
N LYS A 213 13.80 -18.80 0.90
CA LYS A 213 12.69 -19.65 0.44
C LYS A 213 11.37 -19.28 1.12
N SER A 214 11.36 -19.13 2.45
CA SER A 214 10.16 -18.68 3.18
C SER A 214 9.75 -17.26 2.80
N ALA A 215 10.71 -16.34 2.62
CA ALA A 215 10.44 -14.97 2.18
C ALA A 215 9.87 -14.93 0.76
N LYS A 216 10.40 -15.70 -0.18
CA LYS A 216 9.86 -15.84 -1.54
C LYS A 216 8.42 -16.34 -1.54
N ARG A 217 8.14 -17.39 -0.75
CA ARG A 217 6.78 -17.94 -0.63
C ARG A 217 5.81 -16.91 -0.07
N LEU A 218 6.20 -16.19 0.99
CA LEU A 218 5.41 -15.14 1.60
C LEU A 218 5.10 -14.02 0.59
N LEU A 219 6.15 -13.49 -0.07
CA LEU A 219 6.00 -12.40 -1.04
C LEU A 219 5.16 -12.81 -2.24
N TYR A 220 5.28 -14.05 -2.70
CA TYR A 220 4.44 -14.58 -3.78
C TYR A 220 2.95 -14.50 -3.46
N PHE A 221 2.54 -14.88 -2.24
CA PHE A 221 1.14 -14.79 -1.80
C PHE A 221 0.67 -13.34 -1.60
N ILE A 222 1.53 -12.48 -1.06
CA ILE A 222 1.24 -11.05 -0.93
C ILE A 222 1.00 -10.42 -2.31
N LEU A 223 1.87 -10.67 -3.28
CA LEU A 223 1.72 -10.16 -4.65
C LEU A 223 0.48 -10.75 -5.33
N GLY A 224 0.20 -12.04 -5.14
CA GLY A 224 -1.01 -12.67 -5.63
C GLY A 224 -2.30 -12.03 -5.10
N HIS A 225 -2.30 -11.64 -3.82
CA HIS A 225 -3.41 -10.88 -3.23
C HIS A 225 -3.50 -9.45 -3.79
N MET A 226 -2.38 -8.77 -3.94
CA MET A 226 -2.38 -7.42 -4.55
C MET A 226 -2.89 -7.46 -5.99
N ASN A 227 -2.42 -8.42 -6.79
CA ASN A 227 -2.88 -8.61 -8.16
C ASN A 227 -4.37 -8.96 -8.22
N SER A 228 -4.90 -9.73 -7.25
CA SER A 228 -6.32 -10.09 -7.24
C SER A 228 -7.26 -8.89 -7.22
N LYS A 229 -6.81 -7.77 -6.65
CA LYS A 229 -7.57 -6.51 -6.63
C LYS A 229 -7.58 -5.78 -7.98
N LEU A 230 -6.74 -6.20 -8.92
CA LEU A 230 -6.64 -5.62 -10.26
C LEU A 230 -7.45 -6.39 -11.30
N TYR A 231 -7.90 -7.61 -10.98
CA TYR A 231 -8.53 -8.52 -11.94
C TYR A 231 -9.81 -9.14 -11.39
N ASN A 232 -10.78 -9.33 -12.27
CA ASN A 232 -11.99 -10.14 -12.04
C ASN A 232 -12.02 -11.33 -12.99
N THR A 233 -12.62 -12.42 -12.56
CA THR A 233 -13.00 -13.53 -13.43
C THR A 233 -14.42 -13.32 -13.93
N ILE A 234 -14.62 -13.33 -15.24
CA ILE A 234 -15.94 -13.30 -15.85
C ILE A 234 -16.23 -14.70 -16.40
N ILE A 235 -17.39 -15.22 -16.06
CA ILE A 235 -17.94 -16.47 -16.56
C ILE A 235 -19.24 -16.14 -17.29
N PHE A 236 -19.42 -16.62 -18.51
CA PHE A 236 -20.62 -16.38 -19.30
C PHE A 236 -20.89 -17.54 -20.25
N ASN A 237 -22.13 -17.64 -20.75
CA ASN A 237 -22.51 -18.58 -21.78
C ASN A 237 -22.79 -17.86 -23.09
N ILE A 238 -22.43 -18.47 -24.21
CA ILE A 238 -22.62 -17.90 -25.52
C ILE A 238 -22.90 -19.02 -26.54
N GLU A 239 -23.80 -18.74 -27.48
CA GLU A 239 -24.10 -19.63 -28.57
C GLU A 239 -23.05 -19.50 -29.68
N SER A 240 -22.58 -20.65 -30.25
CA SER A 240 -21.69 -20.68 -31.38
C SER A 240 -21.81 -22.02 -32.12
N GLU A 241 -21.46 -22.06 -33.40
CA GLU A 241 -21.42 -23.29 -34.17
C GLU A 241 -20.37 -24.28 -33.64
N ASN A 242 -19.18 -23.75 -33.24
CA ASN A 242 -18.08 -24.54 -32.71
C ASN A 242 -17.08 -23.67 -31.92
N GLU A 243 -16.18 -24.34 -31.21
CA GLU A 243 -15.14 -23.68 -30.36
C GLU A 243 -14.20 -22.76 -31.13
N ASN A 244 -13.79 -23.16 -32.35
CA ASN A 244 -12.86 -22.37 -33.15
C ASN A 244 -13.47 -21.04 -33.61
N GLN A 245 -14.73 -21.08 -34.09
CA GLN A 245 -15.45 -19.88 -34.49
C GLN A 245 -15.68 -18.96 -33.28
N LEU A 246 -15.99 -19.50 -32.12
CA LEU A 246 -16.14 -18.75 -30.89
C LEU A 246 -14.83 -18.10 -30.48
N PHE A 247 -13.71 -18.84 -30.52
CA PHE A 247 -12.39 -18.31 -30.22
C PHE A 247 -12.03 -17.14 -31.15
N GLU A 248 -12.21 -17.29 -32.45
CA GLU A 248 -11.92 -16.22 -33.43
C GLU A 248 -12.80 -14.98 -33.17
N MET A 249 -14.06 -15.17 -32.84
CA MET A 249 -14.96 -14.06 -32.49
C MET A 249 -14.51 -13.32 -31.23
N LEU A 250 -14.18 -14.02 -30.15
CA LEU A 250 -13.73 -13.42 -28.89
C LEU A 250 -12.34 -12.75 -29.05
N ASN A 251 -11.46 -13.34 -29.85
CA ASN A 251 -10.10 -12.84 -30.05
C ASN A 251 -10.02 -11.48 -30.76
N GLN A 252 -11.11 -11.04 -31.42
CA GLN A 252 -11.20 -9.70 -32.03
C GLN A 252 -11.20 -8.58 -30.99
N TYR A 253 -11.57 -8.87 -29.72
CA TYR A 253 -11.73 -7.89 -28.70
C TYR A 253 -10.67 -8.03 -27.59
N SER A 254 -9.77 -7.04 -27.49
CA SER A 254 -8.65 -7.09 -26.51
C SER A 254 -9.10 -7.08 -25.04
N SER A 255 -10.29 -6.55 -24.75
CA SER A 255 -10.85 -6.43 -23.41
C SER A 255 -11.43 -7.75 -22.87
N ILE A 256 -11.77 -8.72 -23.74
CA ILE A 256 -12.30 -10.03 -23.35
C ILE A 256 -11.34 -11.18 -23.69
N ARG A 257 -10.11 -10.89 -24.11
CA ARG A 257 -9.11 -11.92 -24.44
C ARG A 257 -8.57 -12.66 -23.22
N GLY A 258 -8.74 -12.11 -22.01
CA GLY A 258 -8.16 -12.65 -20.80
C GLY A 258 -6.65 -12.40 -20.67
N ILE A 259 -6.01 -12.97 -19.63
CA ILE A 259 -4.55 -12.84 -19.39
C ILE A 259 -3.76 -13.65 -20.42
N ILE A 260 -4.15 -14.89 -20.69
CA ILE A 260 -3.52 -15.80 -21.66
C ILE A 260 -4.44 -16.04 -22.84
N GLY A 261 -5.73 -16.28 -22.56
CA GLY A 261 -6.77 -16.56 -23.52
C GLY A 261 -8.06 -16.99 -22.81
N PRO A 262 -9.21 -17.09 -23.52
CA PRO A 262 -10.44 -17.60 -22.97
C PRO A 262 -10.34 -19.11 -22.76
N THR A 263 -10.89 -19.62 -21.64
CA THR A 263 -11.21 -21.04 -21.51
C THR A 263 -12.61 -21.26 -22.06
N ILE A 264 -12.77 -22.14 -23.03
CA ILE A 264 -14.05 -22.47 -23.70
C ILE A 264 -14.41 -23.93 -23.38
N ALA A 265 -15.65 -24.16 -22.93
CA ALA A 265 -16.15 -25.48 -22.61
C ALA A 265 -17.58 -25.65 -23.13
N LYS A 266 -17.93 -26.82 -23.70
CA LYS A 266 -19.26 -27.12 -24.19
C LYS A 266 -20.24 -27.21 -23.01
N VAL A 267 -21.41 -26.58 -23.15
CA VAL A 267 -22.53 -26.68 -22.20
C VAL A 267 -23.54 -27.70 -22.75
N TYR A 268 -23.96 -28.62 -21.90
CA TYR A 268 -25.06 -29.56 -22.22
C TYR A 268 -26.38 -28.91 -21.79
N SER A 269 -27.08 -28.31 -22.77
CA SER A 269 -28.37 -27.68 -22.59
C SER A 269 -29.51 -28.64 -22.97
N SER A 270 -30.71 -28.37 -22.47
CA SER A 270 -31.94 -29.07 -22.85
C SER A 270 -32.54 -28.57 -24.19
N ASP A 271 -32.05 -27.45 -24.69
CA ASP A 271 -32.42 -26.91 -26.00
C ASP A 271 -31.48 -27.41 -27.11
N GLU A 272 -31.88 -27.24 -28.37
CA GLU A 272 -31.12 -27.72 -29.54
C GLU A 272 -29.94 -26.80 -29.92
N ARG A 273 -29.71 -25.73 -29.15
CA ARG A 273 -28.63 -24.74 -29.42
C ARG A 273 -27.28 -25.25 -28.92
N ASN A 274 -26.21 -24.87 -29.62
CA ASN A 274 -24.84 -25.14 -29.20
C ASN A 274 -24.35 -24.06 -28.27
N TRP A 275 -24.39 -24.31 -26.96
CA TRP A 275 -23.92 -23.41 -25.94
C TRP A 275 -22.48 -23.72 -25.48
N PHE A 276 -21.72 -22.67 -25.27
CA PHE A 276 -20.38 -22.74 -24.68
C PHE A 276 -20.31 -21.85 -23.46
N SER A 277 -19.76 -22.39 -22.38
CA SER A 277 -19.33 -21.59 -21.21
C SER A 277 -17.93 -21.09 -21.43
N VAL A 278 -17.75 -19.78 -21.22
CA VAL A 278 -16.46 -19.12 -21.39
C VAL A 278 -16.03 -18.52 -20.05
N THR A 279 -14.76 -18.75 -19.71
CA THR A 279 -14.15 -18.12 -18.52
C THR A 279 -12.96 -17.28 -18.97
N ILE A 280 -12.94 -16.02 -18.56
CA ILE A 280 -11.85 -15.05 -18.81
C ILE A 280 -11.47 -14.32 -17.54
N VAL A 281 -10.20 -13.91 -17.43
CA VAL A 281 -9.72 -13.03 -16.34
C VAL A 281 -9.42 -11.67 -16.95
N VAL A 282 -10.11 -10.63 -16.50
CA VAL A 282 -10.09 -9.28 -17.07
C VAL A 282 -9.65 -8.26 -16.03
N SER A 283 -8.83 -7.29 -16.44
CA SER A 283 -8.45 -6.18 -15.56
C SER A 283 -9.65 -5.27 -15.26
N ASN A 284 -9.67 -4.68 -14.07
CA ASN A 284 -10.72 -3.75 -13.65
C ASN A 284 -10.90 -2.58 -14.62
N GLU A 285 -9.80 -2.11 -15.21
CA GLU A 285 -9.82 -1.00 -16.19
C GLU A 285 -10.62 -1.36 -17.45
N LYS A 286 -10.62 -2.63 -17.85
CA LYS A 286 -11.31 -3.13 -19.04
C LYS A 286 -12.67 -3.74 -18.73
N LEU A 287 -13.07 -3.82 -17.47
CA LEU A 287 -14.29 -4.54 -17.05
C LEU A 287 -15.55 -3.93 -17.70
N GLY A 288 -15.69 -2.62 -17.71
CA GLY A 288 -16.83 -1.93 -18.31
C GLY A 288 -16.96 -2.23 -19.82
N GLU A 289 -15.87 -2.07 -20.56
CA GLU A 289 -15.80 -2.39 -21.99
C GLU A 289 -16.10 -3.87 -22.25
N ALA A 290 -15.57 -4.77 -21.41
CA ALA A 290 -15.80 -6.20 -21.54
C ALA A 290 -17.29 -6.54 -21.42
N ILE A 291 -18.01 -5.97 -20.45
CA ILE A 291 -19.46 -6.20 -20.29
C ILE A 291 -20.25 -5.67 -21.48
N GLU A 292 -19.93 -4.48 -22.00
CA GLU A 292 -20.59 -3.92 -23.19
C GLU A 292 -20.40 -4.81 -24.43
N ILE A 293 -19.22 -5.40 -24.59
CA ILE A 293 -18.94 -6.34 -25.70
C ILE A 293 -19.72 -7.63 -25.50
N LEU A 294 -19.76 -8.20 -24.31
CA LEU A 294 -20.51 -9.41 -24.03
C LEU A 294 -22.01 -9.24 -24.27
N ASP A 295 -22.57 -8.07 -23.95
CA ASP A 295 -23.97 -7.73 -24.27
C ASP A 295 -24.21 -7.69 -25.79
N LYS A 296 -23.33 -7.01 -26.54
CA LYS A 296 -23.39 -6.98 -28.01
C LYS A 296 -23.29 -8.36 -28.66
N LEU A 297 -22.50 -9.24 -28.06
CA LEU A 297 -22.35 -10.64 -28.51
C LEU A 297 -23.48 -11.54 -28.01
N LYS A 298 -24.49 -11.00 -27.30
CA LYS A 298 -25.63 -11.73 -26.72
C LYS A 298 -25.18 -12.85 -25.77
N ALA A 299 -24.13 -12.64 -24.99
CA ALA A 299 -23.73 -13.56 -23.95
C ALA A 299 -24.79 -13.60 -22.85
N GLU A 300 -25.06 -14.77 -22.31
CA GLU A 300 -26.06 -15.01 -21.28
C GLU A 300 -25.40 -15.50 -19.98
N GLY A 301 -26.07 -15.31 -18.83
CA GLY A 301 -25.60 -15.82 -17.56
C GLY A 301 -24.26 -15.23 -17.11
N ILE A 302 -23.98 -13.96 -17.44
CA ILE A 302 -22.72 -13.29 -17.12
C ILE A 302 -22.58 -13.19 -15.60
N THR A 303 -21.53 -13.79 -15.07
CA THR A 303 -21.18 -13.78 -13.66
C THR A 303 -19.78 -13.19 -13.47
N ILE A 304 -19.63 -12.23 -12.56
CA ILE A 304 -18.34 -11.61 -12.21
C ILE A 304 -17.93 -12.12 -10.83
N VAL A 305 -16.74 -12.73 -10.75
CA VAL A 305 -16.20 -13.30 -9.53
C VAL A 305 -14.95 -12.52 -9.15
N GLN A 306 -14.93 -11.99 -7.91
CA GLN A 306 -13.71 -11.39 -7.34
C GLN A 306 -12.73 -12.49 -6.99
N ASN A 307 -11.51 -12.36 -7.48
CA ASN A 307 -10.45 -13.31 -7.19
C ASN A 307 -9.87 -13.05 -5.79
N LYS A 308 -9.56 -14.09 -5.05
CA LYS A 308 -8.83 -13.98 -3.79
C LYS A 308 -7.32 -13.81 -4.00
N LEU A 309 -6.78 -14.52 -4.97
CA LEU A 309 -5.36 -14.50 -5.36
C LEU A 309 -5.27 -14.62 -6.89
N VAL A 310 -4.39 -13.85 -7.51
CA VAL A 310 -4.07 -13.93 -8.94
C VAL A 310 -2.55 -13.95 -9.10
N PHE A 311 -2.01 -15.04 -9.62
CA PHE A 311 -0.58 -15.21 -9.87
C PHE A 311 -0.33 -15.07 -11.38
N ASP A 312 0.26 -13.96 -11.80
CA ASP A 312 0.55 -13.68 -13.21
C ASP A 312 1.93 -14.17 -13.68
N GLY A 313 2.77 -14.61 -12.73
CA GLY A 313 4.10 -15.16 -13.04
C GLY A 313 5.14 -14.13 -13.50
N THR A 314 4.83 -12.83 -13.45
CA THR A 314 5.70 -11.78 -14.03
C THR A 314 6.75 -11.25 -13.07
N ALA A 315 6.56 -11.37 -11.76
CA ALA A 315 7.45 -10.79 -10.75
C ALA A 315 8.70 -11.66 -10.51
N ASP A 316 9.88 -11.05 -10.63
CA ASP A 316 11.13 -11.62 -10.12
C ASP A 316 11.25 -11.37 -8.61
N ILE A 317 10.68 -12.31 -7.84
CA ILE A 317 10.55 -12.21 -6.38
C ILE A 317 11.91 -12.16 -5.69
N GLU A 318 12.90 -12.88 -6.21
CA GLU A 318 14.25 -12.88 -5.65
C GLU A 318 14.90 -11.51 -5.80
N LYS A 319 14.81 -10.94 -6.98
CA LYS A 319 15.30 -9.58 -7.23
C LYS A 319 14.62 -8.52 -6.37
N LEU A 320 13.32 -8.66 -6.08
CA LEU A 320 12.62 -7.76 -5.16
C LEU A 320 13.16 -7.85 -3.73
N LEU A 321 13.52 -9.05 -3.26
CA LEU A 321 13.96 -9.29 -1.89
C LEU A 321 15.42 -8.91 -1.66
N ILE A 322 16.31 -9.19 -2.59
CA ILE A 322 17.78 -9.11 -2.41
C ILE A 322 18.53 -8.35 -3.53
N GLY A 323 17.87 -8.05 -4.66
CA GLY A 323 18.46 -7.45 -5.87
C GLY A 323 18.69 -5.95 -5.88
#